data_74384e22e29f669c1d1671a3efd95984
#
_entry.id   74384e22e29f669c1d1671a3efd95984
#
_cell.length_a   1.000
_cell.length_b   1.000
_cell.length_c   1.000
_cell.angle_alpha   90.00
_cell.angle_beta   90.00
_cell.angle_gamma   90.00
#
_symmetry.space_group_name_H-M   'P 1'
#
loop_
_entity.id
_entity.type
_entity.pdbx_description
1 polymer ?
#
loop_
_entity_poly.entity_id
_entity_poly.type
_entity_poly.pdbx_seq_one_letter_code
_entity_poly.pdbx_strand_id
1 'polypeptide(L)'
;MSRPGSPCPHHPRRARGTTALGALAAALGLAAGAAAPVPAAAPAAPVSATVADASERPLREVMFVGNNWDGTADVIRSTGDLARIGRIDVIPDKEERLTEIYLNPVKLGYFLGIRLGPGEGHDQFVDDMYTTPDGSAVVVSRPSFADVVSLDLATGRINWRFPVSGYRSDHMALSPDGTRVAVSASTSNTVHVLDVRTGRQLGHFGTGDKPHENIFTDGGGRIWNMSIGEVNTALDAPWLDWTKGDRRITVVDADTFAPVKVIDMRERLDAFGRSDLSDAVRPAAFSPDESTLYFQVSFFNGLVEYDVAGDRVTRVKTLPKNPATSEDRTTWVNDSRHHGLAMSPAGDRLCVAGTMDDYATVLDRSTLQEGPLVPASKPYWATVSGDGKACVISESGADQVTAIDFATGRKTGSVPVGDHPQRVRLGHVPVDWTGPAGG
;
A
#
# COMPACT_ATOMS: atom_id res chain seq x y z
N MET A 1 -28.46 4.90 63.36
CA MET A 1 -27.00 4.87 63.60
C MET A 1 -26.33 4.88 62.22
N SER A 2 -25.95 6.06 61.84
CA SER A 2 -25.36 6.35 60.53
C SER A 2 -23.85 6.14 60.60
N ARG A 3 -23.26 5.46 59.62
CA ARG A 3 -21.80 5.44 59.42
C ARG A 3 -21.44 6.29 58.20
N PRO A 4 -20.41 7.10 58.28
CA PRO A 4 -20.01 8.01 57.19
C PRO A 4 -19.17 7.31 56.13
N GLY A 5 -19.34 7.76 54.89
CA GLY A 5 -18.58 7.30 53.73
C GLY A 5 -17.13 7.79 53.69
N SER A 6 -16.26 6.91 53.24
CA SER A 6 -14.85 7.22 52.96
C SER A 6 -14.71 7.82 51.56
N PRO A 7 -13.81 8.80 51.36
CA PRO A 7 -13.60 9.39 50.07
C PRO A 7 -12.65 8.55 49.21
N CYS A 8 -12.94 8.48 47.89
CA CYS A 8 -12.04 7.94 46.85
C CYS A 8 -10.76 8.77 46.74
N PRO A 9 -9.62 8.15 46.57
CA PRO A 9 -8.38 8.88 46.30
C PRO A 9 -8.28 9.33 44.84
N HIS A 10 -8.04 10.62 44.63
CA HIS A 10 -7.67 11.20 43.34
C HIS A 10 -6.27 10.70 42.94
N HIS A 11 -6.17 10.06 41.78
CA HIS A 11 -4.90 9.78 41.15
C HIS A 11 -4.38 11.05 40.43
N PRO A 12 -3.13 11.44 40.67
CA PRO A 12 -2.54 12.57 39.94
C PRO A 12 -2.19 12.17 38.48
N ARG A 13 -2.56 13.04 37.54
CA ARG A 13 -2.14 12.96 36.15
C ARG A 13 -0.61 12.99 36.08
N ARG A 14 -0.01 11.88 35.63
CA ARG A 14 1.43 11.85 35.30
C ARG A 14 1.67 12.60 34.01
N ALA A 15 2.50 13.60 34.07
CA ALA A 15 3.09 14.29 32.92
C ALA A 15 3.91 13.29 32.08
N ARG A 16 3.69 13.26 30.78
CA ARG A 16 4.47 12.47 29.83
C ARG A 16 5.87 13.08 29.76
N GLY A 17 6.84 12.42 30.34
CA GLY A 17 8.26 12.71 30.16
C GLY A 17 8.74 12.12 28.83
N THR A 18 9.19 12.96 27.93
CA THR A 18 9.91 12.58 26.73
C THR A 18 11.28 12.04 27.13
N THR A 19 11.50 10.74 27.01
CA THR A 19 12.82 10.12 27.08
C THR A 19 13.45 10.11 25.68
N ALA A 20 14.33 11.08 25.46
CA ALA A 20 15.24 11.06 24.32
C ALA A 20 16.29 9.96 24.54
N LEU A 21 16.32 8.93 23.68
CA LEU A 21 17.48 8.06 23.55
C LEU A 21 18.52 8.79 22.73
N GLY A 22 19.69 8.99 23.36
CA GLY A 22 20.79 9.75 22.81
C GLY A 22 21.39 9.10 21.57
N ALA A 23 21.36 9.85 20.47
CA ALA A 23 22.23 9.62 19.34
C ALA A 23 23.57 10.30 19.59
N LEU A 24 24.65 9.56 19.43
CA LEU A 24 26.04 10.02 19.50
C LEU A 24 26.31 10.96 18.31
N ALA A 25 26.30 12.27 18.55
CA ALA A 25 26.67 13.25 17.56
C ALA A 25 28.18 13.56 17.70
N ALA A 26 28.95 13.13 16.71
CA ALA A 26 30.30 13.61 16.51
C ALA A 26 30.26 14.97 15.79
N ALA A 27 30.74 16.01 16.46
CA ALA A 27 30.86 17.35 15.90
C ALA A 27 32.00 17.39 14.86
N LEU A 28 31.70 17.81 13.63
CA LEU A 28 32.70 18.27 12.65
C LEU A 28 32.35 19.71 12.27
N GLY A 29 33.37 20.56 12.45
CA GLY A 29 33.27 22.00 12.36
C GLY A 29 32.88 22.52 10.98
N LEU A 30 32.07 23.58 10.99
CA LEU A 30 31.71 24.39 9.83
C LEU A 30 32.90 25.32 9.48
N ALA A 31 33.43 25.18 8.26
CA ALA A 31 34.16 26.21 7.57
C ALA A 31 33.19 26.94 6.63
N ALA A 32 32.93 28.21 6.91
CA ALA A 32 32.14 29.08 6.04
C ALA A 32 32.97 29.47 4.81
N GLY A 33 32.61 28.90 3.66
CA GLY A 33 33.12 29.32 2.34
C GLY A 33 32.11 30.24 1.66
N ALA A 34 32.51 31.44 1.33
CA ALA A 34 31.71 32.41 0.58
C ALA A 34 31.41 31.88 -0.85
N ALA A 35 30.13 31.77 -1.21
CA ALA A 35 29.70 31.40 -2.55
C ALA A 35 29.81 32.63 -3.48
N ALA A 36 30.50 32.46 -4.60
CA ALA A 36 30.49 33.40 -5.71
C ALA A 36 29.16 33.30 -6.51
N PRO A 37 28.67 34.40 -7.08
CA PRO A 37 27.39 34.36 -7.83
C PRO A 37 27.56 33.63 -9.16
N VAL A 38 26.65 32.68 -9.41
CA VAL A 38 26.51 31.96 -10.69
C VAL A 38 25.80 32.88 -11.69
N PRO A 39 26.29 33.05 -12.90
CA PRO A 39 25.62 33.85 -13.91
C PRO A 39 24.31 33.17 -14.35
N ALA A 40 23.25 33.96 -14.48
CA ALA A 40 21.95 33.52 -14.94
C ALA A 40 22.03 33.02 -16.38
N ALA A 41 21.58 31.78 -16.63
CA ALA A 41 21.44 31.24 -17.96
C ALA A 41 20.28 31.94 -18.69
N ALA A 42 20.53 32.30 -19.95
CA ALA A 42 19.52 32.90 -20.82
C ALA A 42 18.36 31.91 -21.06
N PRO A 43 17.10 32.39 -21.21
CA PRO A 43 15.97 31.49 -21.46
C PRO A 43 16.12 30.84 -22.84
N ALA A 44 16.06 29.50 -22.85
CA ALA A 44 15.97 28.71 -24.05
C ALA A 44 14.64 29.01 -24.76
N ALA A 45 14.70 29.22 -26.08
CA ALA A 45 13.53 29.40 -26.92
C ALA A 45 12.59 28.18 -26.81
N PRO A 46 11.27 28.37 -26.83
CA PRO A 46 10.33 27.26 -26.78
C PRO A 46 10.44 26.43 -28.05
N VAL A 47 10.87 25.18 -27.91
CA VAL A 47 10.72 24.18 -28.96
C VAL A 47 9.23 23.80 -28.95
N SER A 48 8.48 24.33 -29.92
CA SER A 48 7.14 23.86 -30.22
C SER A 48 7.23 22.44 -30.78
N ALA A 49 7.33 21.45 -29.92
CA ALA A 49 6.95 20.09 -30.27
C ALA A 49 5.43 20.10 -30.47
N THR A 50 4.97 19.89 -31.68
CA THR A 50 3.56 19.56 -31.95
C THR A 50 3.28 18.28 -31.18
N VAL A 51 2.61 18.42 -30.04
CA VAL A 51 2.00 17.30 -29.33
C VAL A 51 0.95 16.74 -30.29
N ALA A 52 1.29 15.65 -30.98
CA ALA A 52 0.30 14.87 -31.69
C ALA A 52 -0.77 14.50 -30.66
N ASP A 53 -2.01 14.81 -30.98
CA ASP A 53 -3.16 14.58 -30.13
C ASP A 53 -3.23 13.09 -29.74
N ALA A 54 -2.81 12.78 -28.51
CA ALA A 54 -2.80 11.42 -27.95
C ALA A 54 -4.22 10.95 -27.58
N SER A 55 -5.23 11.78 -27.86
CA SER A 55 -6.61 11.60 -27.36
C SER A 55 -7.44 10.58 -28.15
N GLU A 56 -6.90 9.91 -29.20
CA GLU A 56 -7.70 9.02 -30.07
C GLU A 56 -7.17 7.57 -30.19
N ARG A 57 -6.16 7.18 -29.42
CA ARG A 57 -5.76 5.76 -29.47
C ARG A 57 -6.73 4.91 -28.68
N PRO A 58 -7.33 3.87 -29.30
CA PRO A 58 -8.20 2.97 -28.55
C PRO A 58 -7.39 2.26 -27.46
N LEU A 59 -7.95 2.27 -26.24
CA LEU A 59 -7.36 1.64 -25.06
C LEU A 59 -8.02 0.29 -24.80
N ARG A 60 -7.25 -0.63 -24.23
CA ARG A 60 -7.77 -1.85 -23.60
C ARG A 60 -7.46 -1.83 -22.12
N GLU A 61 -8.38 -2.34 -21.34
CA GLU A 61 -8.16 -2.59 -19.93
C GLU A 61 -7.30 -3.83 -19.73
N VAL A 62 -6.38 -3.73 -18.80
CA VAL A 62 -5.42 -4.77 -18.43
C VAL A 62 -5.23 -4.79 -16.92
N MET A 63 -4.50 -5.79 -16.41
CA MET A 63 -3.97 -5.77 -15.06
C MET A 63 -2.46 -5.69 -15.09
N PHE A 64 -1.92 -4.87 -14.21
CA PHE A 64 -0.49 -4.79 -13.91
C PHE A 64 -0.22 -5.58 -12.64
N VAL A 65 0.76 -6.46 -12.69
CA VAL A 65 1.22 -7.29 -11.57
C VAL A 65 2.63 -6.86 -11.22
N GLY A 66 2.81 -6.29 -10.02
CA GLY A 66 4.11 -5.86 -9.54
C GLY A 66 4.91 -7.04 -8.97
N ASN A 67 6.02 -7.37 -9.61
CA ASN A 67 6.95 -8.41 -9.18
C ASN A 67 7.99 -7.76 -8.27
N ASN A 68 7.76 -7.84 -6.96
CA ASN A 68 8.41 -6.99 -5.97
C ASN A 68 9.93 -7.18 -5.92
N TRP A 69 10.43 -8.41 -6.05
CA TRP A 69 11.85 -8.73 -5.85
C TRP A 69 12.70 -8.59 -7.11
N ASP A 70 12.14 -8.84 -8.28
CA ASP A 70 12.90 -8.73 -9.54
C ASP A 70 12.85 -7.34 -10.20
N GLY A 71 11.93 -6.49 -9.75
CA GLY A 71 11.82 -5.12 -10.27
C GLY A 71 11.16 -5.05 -11.64
N THR A 72 10.29 -6.00 -11.95
CA THR A 72 9.48 -5.99 -13.17
C THR A 72 7.99 -5.83 -12.87
N ALA A 73 7.20 -5.51 -13.88
CA ALA A 73 5.76 -5.62 -13.85
C ALA A 73 5.26 -6.44 -15.04
N ASP A 74 4.49 -7.48 -14.77
CA ASP A 74 3.75 -8.18 -15.82
C ASP A 74 2.45 -7.46 -16.13
N VAL A 75 2.12 -7.36 -17.41
CA VAL A 75 0.84 -6.87 -17.89
C VAL A 75 0.07 -8.07 -18.43
N ILE A 76 -1.09 -8.33 -17.83
CA ILE A 76 -1.94 -9.47 -18.13
C ILE A 76 -3.32 -9.01 -18.57
N ARG A 77 -4.10 -9.88 -19.20
CA ARG A 77 -5.51 -9.61 -19.49
C ARG A 77 -6.27 -9.37 -18.19
N SER A 78 -7.18 -8.39 -18.18
CA SER A 78 -8.01 -8.09 -17.00
C SER A 78 -9.12 -9.11 -16.76
N THR A 79 -9.38 -9.98 -17.73
CA THR A 79 -10.47 -10.95 -17.70
C THR A 79 -10.08 -12.28 -18.37
N GLY A 80 -10.90 -13.30 -18.20
CA GLY A 80 -10.80 -14.58 -18.89
C GLY A 80 -9.59 -15.40 -18.39
N ASP A 81 -8.68 -15.73 -19.29
CA ASP A 81 -7.51 -16.59 -19.02
C ASP A 81 -6.35 -15.89 -18.32
N LEU A 82 -6.46 -14.58 -18.07
CA LEU A 82 -5.41 -13.73 -17.50
C LEU A 82 -4.07 -13.80 -18.27
N ALA A 83 -4.07 -14.18 -19.55
CA ALA A 83 -2.85 -14.38 -20.32
C ALA A 83 -1.95 -13.14 -20.30
N ARG A 84 -0.65 -13.36 -20.11
CA ARG A 84 0.34 -12.29 -20.13
C ARG A 84 0.42 -11.66 -21.52
N ILE A 85 0.40 -10.33 -21.54
CA ILE A 85 0.45 -9.49 -22.74
C ILE A 85 1.88 -8.97 -22.96
N GLY A 86 2.53 -8.55 -21.86
CA GLY A 86 3.86 -7.98 -21.91
C GLY A 86 4.48 -7.89 -20.51
N ARG A 87 5.71 -7.42 -20.46
CA ARG A 87 6.46 -7.16 -19.21
C ARG A 87 7.19 -5.84 -19.31
N ILE A 88 7.34 -5.15 -18.18
CA ILE A 88 7.99 -3.86 -18.07
C ILE A 88 9.11 -3.98 -17.05
N ASP A 89 10.31 -3.48 -17.37
CA ASP A 89 11.36 -3.18 -16.41
C ASP A 89 10.99 -1.88 -15.68
N VAL A 90 10.77 -1.91 -14.36
CA VAL A 90 10.41 -0.73 -13.58
C VAL A 90 11.60 -0.10 -12.84
N ILE A 91 12.79 -0.65 -13.04
CA ILE A 91 14.04 -0.18 -12.46
C ILE A 91 15.14 0.07 -13.50
N PRO A 92 14.82 0.73 -14.66
CA PRO A 92 15.82 0.95 -15.74
C PRO A 92 17.00 1.81 -15.28
N ASP A 93 16.84 2.55 -14.17
CA ASP A 93 17.87 3.39 -13.53
C ASP A 93 18.52 2.72 -12.30
N LYS A 94 18.46 1.39 -12.18
CA LYS A 94 18.93 0.63 -11.00
C LYS A 94 20.35 0.98 -10.58
N GLU A 95 21.27 1.02 -11.54
CA GLU A 95 22.70 1.31 -11.28
C GLU A 95 22.89 2.70 -10.67
N GLU A 96 22.16 3.70 -11.17
CA GLU A 96 22.21 5.07 -10.63
C GLU A 96 21.65 5.11 -9.20
N ARG A 97 20.52 4.44 -8.95
CA ARG A 97 19.89 4.41 -7.62
C ARG A 97 20.78 3.70 -6.61
N LEU A 98 21.37 2.57 -6.96
CA LEU A 98 22.31 1.86 -6.10
C LEU A 98 23.55 2.70 -5.81
N THR A 99 24.06 3.44 -6.81
CA THR A 99 25.17 4.36 -6.61
C THR A 99 24.81 5.46 -5.59
N GLU A 100 23.65 6.10 -5.69
CA GLU A 100 23.17 7.08 -4.71
C GLU A 100 23.08 6.49 -3.29
N ILE A 101 22.60 5.24 -3.18
CA ILE A 101 22.42 4.55 -1.92
C ILE A 101 23.78 4.23 -1.30
N TYR A 102 24.70 3.63 -2.04
CA TYR A 102 26.00 3.20 -1.53
C TYR A 102 26.92 4.37 -1.15
N LEU A 103 26.76 5.52 -1.80
CA LEU A 103 27.49 6.74 -1.44
C LEU A 103 26.92 7.48 -0.22
N ASN A 104 25.75 7.09 0.28
CA ASN A 104 25.10 7.71 1.43
C ASN A 104 24.87 6.68 2.54
N PRO A 105 25.63 6.72 3.67
CA PRO A 105 25.55 5.70 4.71
C PRO A 105 24.18 5.61 5.39
N VAL A 106 23.40 6.72 5.44
CA VAL A 106 22.06 6.72 6.00
C VAL A 106 21.10 5.99 5.05
N LYS A 107 21.13 6.33 3.74
CA LYS A 107 20.34 5.61 2.72
C LYS A 107 20.68 4.13 2.70
N LEU A 108 21.97 3.79 2.77
CA LEU A 108 22.41 2.39 2.81
C LEU A 108 21.88 1.65 4.03
N GLY A 109 21.91 2.29 5.21
CA GLY A 109 21.34 1.70 6.43
C GLY A 109 19.86 1.38 6.29
N TYR A 110 19.06 2.31 5.74
CA TYR A 110 17.65 2.06 5.48
C TYR A 110 17.40 1.00 4.38
N PHE A 111 18.17 1.05 3.29
CA PHE A 111 18.09 0.06 2.21
C PHE A 111 18.32 -1.36 2.72
N LEU A 112 19.34 -1.56 3.54
CA LEU A 112 19.62 -2.86 4.18
C LEU A 112 18.55 -3.23 5.21
N GLY A 113 18.05 -2.25 5.97
CA GLY A 113 16.95 -2.47 6.92
C GLY A 113 15.66 -2.90 6.23
N ILE A 114 15.32 -2.31 5.08
CA ILE A 114 14.17 -2.73 4.26
C ILE A 114 14.38 -4.15 3.76
N ARG A 115 15.56 -4.47 3.24
CA ARG A 115 15.87 -5.84 2.77
C ARG A 115 15.73 -6.88 3.88
N LEU A 116 16.24 -6.61 5.07
CA LEU A 116 16.24 -7.57 6.19
C LEU A 116 14.88 -7.66 6.91
N GLY A 117 14.08 -6.61 6.87
CA GLY A 117 12.74 -6.56 7.47
C GLY A 117 11.66 -6.88 6.44
N PRO A 118 10.91 -5.86 5.96
CA PRO A 118 9.77 -6.09 5.07
C PRO A 118 10.11 -6.75 3.74
N GLY A 119 11.36 -6.78 3.33
CA GLY A 119 11.83 -7.42 2.10
C GLY A 119 12.14 -8.91 2.24
N GLU A 120 12.03 -9.49 3.42
CA GLU A 120 12.29 -10.93 3.66
C GLU A 120 13.66 -11.42 3.15
N GLY A 121 14.67 -10.57 3.15
CA GLY A 121 16.02 -10.83 2.62
C GLY A 121 16.25 -10.29 1.21
N HIS A 122 15.23 -9.76 0.56
CA HIS A 122 15.26 -9.24 -0.81
C HIS A 122 15.00 -7.73 -0.87
N ASP A 123 15.46 -7.08 -1.93
CA ASP A 123 15.10 -5.68 -2.19
C ASP A 123 13.65 -5.59 -2.66
N GLN A 124 12.97 -4.55 -2.24
CA GLN A 124 11.60 -4.25 -2.65
C GLN A 124 11.62 -3.18 -3.75
N PHE A 125 11.48 -3.60 -5.01
CA PHE A 125 11.58 -2.70 -6.15
C PHE A 125 10.24 -2.23 -6.69
N VAL A 126 9.17 -2.97 -6.40
CA VAL A 126 7.80 -2.63 -6.84
C VAL A 126 6.84 -2.89 -5.69
N ASP A 127 6.13 -1.84 -5.26
CA ASP A 127 5.02 -2.04 -4.34
C ASP A 127 3.68 -1.81 -5.05
N ASP A 128 3.41 -0.60 -5.50
CA ASP A 128 2.12 -0.26 -6.11
C ASP A 128 2.28 0.45 -7.45
N MET A 129 1.25 0.40 -8.31
CA MET A 129 1.32 1.01 -9.63
C MET A 129 -0.05 1.37 -10.20
N TYR A 130 -0.08 2.47 -10.98
CA TYR A 130 -1.29 2.95 -11.66
C TYR A 130 -0.94 3.54 -13.02
N THR A 131 -1.78 3.33 -14.02
CA THR A 131 -1.60 3.98 -15.33
C THR A 131 -2.14 5.40 -15.37
N THR A 132 -1.59 6.22 -16.25
CA THR A 132 -2.23 7.47 -16.65
C THR A 132 -3.56 7.18 -17.36
N PRO A 133 -4.54 8.11 -17.33
CA PRO A 133 -5.84 7.89 -17.97
C PRO A 133 -5.77 7.59 -19.47
N ASP A 134 -4.77 8.13 -20.16
CA ASP A 134 -4.53 7.92 -21.58
C ASP A 134 -3.72 6.64 -21.89
N GLY A 135 -3.37 5.85 -20.88
CA GLY A 135 -2.60 4.61 -21.05
C GLY A 135 -1.20 4.80 -21.61
N SER A 136 -0.64 6.02 -21.55
CA SER A 136 0.70 6.30 -22.08
C SER A 136 1.82 5.97 -21.10
N ALA A 137 1.54 5.97 -19.80
CA ALA A 137 2.54 5.76 -18.77
C ALA A 137 1.99 4.96 -17.59
N VAL A 138 2.91 4.37 -16.82
CA VAL A 138 2.62 3.75 -15.53
C VAL A 138 3.42 4.43 -14.42
N VAL A 139 2.75 4.77 -13.33
CA VAL A 139 3.34 5.33 -12.11
C VAL A 139 3.58 4.21 -11.11
N VAL A 140 4.80 4.09 -10.60
CA VAL A 140 5.24 2.96 -9.76
C VAL A 140 5.89 3.46 -8.48
N SER A 141 5.48 2.93 -7.32
CA SER A 141 6.18 3.09 -6.04
C SER A 141 7.28 2.06 -5.90
N ARG A 142 8.52 2.54 -5.59
CA ARG A 142 9.72 1.68 -5.46
C ARG A 142 10.30 1.80 -4.04
N PRO A 143 9.87 0.93 -3.10
CA PRO A 143 10.20 1.06 -1.68
C PRO A 143 11.69 1.14 -1.36
N SER A 144 12.51 0.26 -1.92
CA SER A 144 13.95 0.22 -1.65
C SER A 144 14.71 1.42 -2.21
N PHE A 145 14.16 2.10 -3.22
CA PHE A 145 14.73 3.33 -3.78
C PHE A 145 14.14 4.61 -3.15
N ALA A 146 13.12 4.46 -2.31
CA ALA A 146 12.43 5.56 -1.64
C ALA A 146 11.90 6.60 -2.63
N ASP A 147 11.31 6.16 -3.74
CA ASP A 147 10.79 7.05 -4.76
C ASP A 147 9.53 6.52 -5.45
N VAL A 148 8.94 7.40 -6.24
CA VAL A 148 7.89 7.09 -7.22
C VAL A 148 8.39 7.53 -8.58
N VAL A 149 8.19 6.70 -9.59
CA VAL A 149 8.54 7.01 -10.99
C VAL A 149 7.34 6.88 -11.90
N SER A 150 7.34 7.64 -12.99
CA SER A 150 6.48 7.38 -14.15
C SER A 150 7.32 6.83 -15.28
N LEU A 151 6.88 5.72 -15.85
CA LEU A 151 7.52 5.06 -16.98
C LEU A 151 6.63 5.18 -18.22
N ASP A 152 7.18 5.62 -19.31
CA ASP A 152 6.54 5.63 -20.62
C ASP A 152 6.33 4.19 -21.11
N LEU A 153 5.10 3.80 -21.36
CA LEU A 153 4.74 2.43 -21.74
C LEU A 153 5.19 2.02 -23.13
N ALA A 154 5.48 2.98 -24.01
CA ALA A 154 5.98 2.68 -25.36
C ALA A 154 7.49 2.45 -25.38
N THR A 155 8.24 3.15 -24.53
CA THR A 155 9.71 3.15 -24.56
C THR A 155 10.38 2.53 -23.35
N GLY A 156 9.66 2.34 -22.25
CA GLY A 156 10.21 1.88 -20.97
C GLY A 156 11.07 2.94 -20.24
N ARG A 157 11.08 4.18 -20.74
CA ARG A 157 11.90 5.25 -20.14
C ARG A 157 11.17 5.94 -19.00
N ILE A 158 11.94 6.43 -18.01
CA ILE A 158 11.40 7.23 -16.91
C ILE A 158 11.05 8.64 -17.45
N ASN A 159 9.76 9.02 -17.31
CA ASN A 159 9.26 10.36 -17.62
C ASN A 159 9.62 11.35 -16.51
N TRP A 160 9.40 10.94 -15.27
CA TRP A 160 9.70 11.71 -14.08
C TRP A 160 9.97 10.79 -12.89
N ARG A 161 10.66 11.32 -11.90
CA ARG A 161 10.97 10.68 -10.63
C ARG A 161 10.67 11.65 -9.48
N PHE A 162 9.99 11.17 -8.46
CA PHE A 162 9.73 11.88 -7.21
C PHE A 162 10.34 11.09 -6.04
N PRO A 163 11.44 11.56 -5.42
CA PRO A 163 11.93 11.00 -4.18
C PRO A 163 10.97 11.36 -3.04
N VAL A 164 10.44 10.37 -2.32
CA VAL A 164 9.58 10.62 -1.18
C VAL A 164 10.38 11.16 0.01
N SER A 165 9.71 11.82 0.96
CA SER A 165 10.35 12.18 2.21
C SER A 165 10.71 10.91 3.00
N GLY A 166 11.87 10.92 3.64
CA GLY A 166 12.41 9.73 4.32
C GLY A 166 13.07 8.74 3.36
N TYR A 167 12.92 7.45 3.64
CA TYR A 167 13.76 6.40 3.04
C TYR A 167 12.99 5.18 2.55
N ARG A 168 11.66 5.24 2.51
CA ARG A 168 10.81 4.17 1.96
C ARG A 168 9.50 4.75 1.44
N SER A 169 9.21 4.55 0.17
CA SER A 169 7.86 4.66 -0.38
C SER A 169 7.06 3.39 -0.08
N ASP A 170 5.74 3.50 -0.07
CA ASP A 170 4.86 2.39 0.24
C ASP A 170 3.62 2.45 -0.68
N HIS A 171 2.47 1.99 -0.22
CA HIS A 171 1.24 1.92 -0.98
C HIS A 171 0.81 3.27 -1.57
N MET A 172 0.18 3.19 -2.73
CA MET A 172 -0.41 4.33 -3.40
C MET A 172 -1.92 4.17 -3.54
N ALA A 173 -2.59 5.27 -3.84
CA ALA A 173 -3.97 5.28 -4.34
C ALA A 173 -4.10 6.27 -5.48
N LEU A 174 -4.80 5.89 -6.55
CA LEU A 174 -5.16 6.77 -7.65
C LEU A 174 -6.50 7.43 -7.36
N SER A 175 -6.60 8.73 -7.59
CA SER A 175 -7.90 9.42 -7.52
C SER A 175 -8.87 8.91 -8.60
N PRO A 176 -10.18 8.93 -8.36
CA PRO A 176 -11.16 8.40 -9.32
C PRO A 176 -11.09 9.04 -10.72
N ASP A 177 -10.66 10.31 -10.81
CA ASP A 177 -10.43 11.02 -12.07
C ASP A 177 -9.09 10.68 -12.75
N GLY A 178 -8.24 9.84 -12.10
CA GLY A 178 -6.95 9.43 -12.62
C GLY A 178 -5.87 10.52 -12.64
N THR A 179 -6.10 11.68 -12.03
CA THR A 179 -5.18 12.82 -12.13
C THR A 179 -4.19 12.93 -11.00
N ARG A 180 -4.50 12.36 -9.83
CA ARG A 180 -3.71 12.45 -8.60
C ARG A 180 -3.36 11.06 -8.08
N VAL A 181 -2.14 10.91 -7.55
CA VAL A 181 -1.75 9.72 -6.80
C VAL A 181 -1.29 10.11 -5.40
N ALA A 182 -1.88 9.49 -4.38
CA ALA A 182 -1.43 9.58 -3.00
C ALA A 182 -0.42 8.47 -2.72
N VAL A 183 0.75 8.78 -2.17
CA VAL A 183 1.80 7.81 -1.85
C VAL A 183 2.22 7.94 -0.40
N SER A 184 2.26 6.82 0.30
CA SER A 184 2.76 6.74 1.66
C SER A 184 4.29 6.76 1.69
N ALA A 185 4.86 7.70 2.48
CA ALA A 185 6.27 7.79 2.80
C ALA A 185 6.46 7.26 4.22
N SER A 186 6.61 5.93 4.36
CA SER A 186 6.41 5.22 5.61
C SER A 186 7.44 5.54 6.70
N THR A 187 8.64 6.01 6.34
CA THR A 187 9.67 6.39 7.32
C THR A 187 9.64 7.85 7.74
N SER A 188 8.77 8.67 7.14
CA SER A 188 8.60 10.09 7.48
C SER A 188 7.19 10.42 7.98
N ASN A 189 6.30 9.43 8.12
CA ASN A 189 4.94 9.59 8.60
C ASN A 189 4.15 10.63 7.80
N THR A 190 4.32 10.58 6.48
CA THR A 190 3.77 11.56 5.53
C THR A 190 3.15 10.84 4.34
N VAL A 191 2.04 11.35 3.86
CA VAL A 191 1.49 11.00 2.53
C VAL A 191 1.74 12.19 1.60
N HIS A 192 2.37 11.93 0.45
CA HIS A 192 2.49 12.90 -0.63
C HIS A 192 1.36 12.70 -1.64
N VAL A 193 0.83 13.78 -2.19
CA VAL A 193 -0.12 13.74 -3.30
C VAL A 193 0.54 14.36 -4.52
N LEU A 194 0.65 13.58 -5.59
CA LEU A 194 1.37 13.95 -6.80
C LEU A 194 0.40 14.04 -7.99
N ASP A 195 0.70 14.94 -8.89
CA ASP A 195 0.12 14.97 -10.24
C ASP A 195 0.66 13.79 -11.05
N VAL A 196 -0.21 12.95 -11.57
CA VAL A 196 0.13 11.69 -12.24
C VAL A 196 0.97 11.91 -13.52
N ARG A 197 0.71 12.99 -14.26
CA ARG A 197 1.39 13.28 -15.53
C ARG A 197 2.80 13.83 -15.33
N THR A 198 2.97 14.68 -14.31
CA THR A 198 4.18 15.49 -14.16
C THR A 198 5.05 15.10 -12.99
N GLY A 199 4.53 14.30 -12.05
CA GLY A 199 5.20 13.99 -10.77
C GLY A 199 5.31 15.18 -9.84
N ARG A 200 4.69 16.32 -10.18
CA ARG A 200 4.69 17.51 -9.32
C ARG A 200 3.88 17.24 -8.06
N GLN A 201 4.50 17.50 -6.91
CA GLN A 201 3.78 17.44 -5.65
C GLN A 201 2.69 18.52 -5.60
N LEU A 202 1.45 18.08 -5.41
CA LEU A 202 0.28 18.95 -5.23
C LEU A 202 0.14 19.37 -3.76
N GLY A 203 0.50 18.46 -2.85
CA GLY A 203 0.51 18.69 -1.42
C GLY A 203 0.95 17.45 -0.64
N HIS A 204 0.83 17.53 0.67
CA HIS A 204 1.14 16.43 1.58
C HIS A 204 0.39 16.62 2.90
N PHE A 205 0.27 15.55 3.68
CA PHE A 205 -0.27 15.61 5.03
C PHE A 205 0.45 14.62 5.96
N GLY A 206 0.45 14.96 7.26
CA GLY A 206 0.99 14.09 8.30
C GLY A 206 0.00 13.01 8.71
N THR A 207 0.52 11.86 9.11
CA THR A 207 -0.23 10.67 9.50
C THR A 207 0.16 10.18 10.89
N GLY A 208 -0.29 9.00 11.28
CA GLY A 208 0.36 8.22 12.34
C GLY A 208 1.67 7.62 11.87
N ASP A 209 2.24 6.73 12.67
CA ASP A 209 3.52 6.08 12.35
C ASP A 209 3.34 5.01 11.26
N LYS A 210 4.26 5.01 10.30
CA LYS A 210 4.28 4.12 9.15
C LYS A 210 2.96 4.13 8.36
N PRO A 211 2.63 5.24 7.67
CA PRO A 211 1.52 5.26 6.72
C PRO A 211 1.69 4.12 5.71
N HIS A 212 0.59 3.44 5.43
CA HIS A 212 0.56 2.22 4.62
C HIS A 212 -0.52 2.36 3.54
N GLU A 213 -1.74 1.89 3.75
CA GLU A 213 -2.81 1.93 2.77
C GLU A 213 -3.38 3.35 2.60
N ASN A 214 -3.67 3.73 1.35
CA ASN A 214 -4.40 4.94 1.00
C ASN A 214 -5.65 4.56 0.20
N ILE A 215 -6.75 5.27 0.42
CA ILE A 215 -7.99 5.09 -0.34
C ILE A 215 -8.62 6.45 -0.57
N PHE A 216 -8.98 6.76 -1.82
CA PHE A 216 -9.84 7.90 -2.14
C PHE A 216 -11.30 7.51 -1.96
N THR A 217 -12.08 8.40 -1.36
CA THR A 217 -13.53 8.28 -1.16
C THR A 217 -14.24 9.60 -1.51
N ASP A 218 -15.56 9.62 -1.43
CA ASP A 218 -16.37 10.81 -1.71
C ASP A 218 -16.08 11.36 -3.13
N GLY A 219 -16.08 10.44 -4.12
CA GLY A 219 -15.78 10.82 -5.51
C GLY A 219 -14.38 11.42 -5.70
N GLY A 220 -13.45 11.19 -4.78
CA GLY A 220 -12.11 11.79 -4.77
C GLY A 220 -11.96 13.00 -3.85
N GLY A 221 -13.01 13.37 -3.09
CA GLY A 221 -13.01 14.50 -2.16
C GLY A 221 -12.33 14.20 -0.83
N ARG A 222 -12.04 12.93 -0.51
CA ARG A 222 -11.38 12.52 0.73
C ARG A 222 -10.26 11.54 0.44
N ILE A 223 -9.21 11.57 1.28
CA ILE A 223 -8.16 10.55 1.31
C ILE A 223 -8.14 9.94 2.71
N TRP A 224 -8.27 8.63 2.77
CA TRP A 224 -8.08 7.83 3.98
C TRP A 224 -6.69 7.25 3.96
N ASN A 225 -5.93 7.42 5.03
CA ASN A 225 -4.64 6.77 5.23
C ASN A 225 -4.67 5.93 6.51
N MET A 226 -4.23 4.68 6.40
CA MET A 226 -4.08 3.74 7.50
C MET A 226 -2.60 3.66 7.90
N SER A 227 -2.29 4.05 9.15
CA SER A 227 -0.94 3.95 9.71
C SER A 227 -0.82 2.69 10.55
N ILE A 228 0.16 1.85 10.24
CA ILE A 228 0.33 0.52 10.83
C ILE A 228 1.32 0.46 11.98
N GLY A 229 2.02 1.57 12.25
CA GLY A 229 3.04 1.63 13.28
C GLY A 229 4.34 0.93 12.88
N GLU A 230 5.24 0.78 13.85
CA GLU A 230 6.54 0.15 13.63
C GLU A 230 6.39 -1.34 13.39
N VAL A 231 6.44 -1.73 12.11
CA VAL A 231 6.47 -3.13 11.68
C VAL A 231 7.87 -3.67 11.94
N ASN A 232 7.99 -4.54 12.94
CA ASN A 232 9.28 -5.12 13.33
C ASN A 232 9.08 -6.53 13.89
N THR A 233 9.14 -7.51 13.01
CA THR A 233 8.91 -8.92 13.34
C THR A 233 9.88 -9.47 14.37
N ALA A 234 11.11 -8.97 14.42
CA ALA A 234 12.12 -9.42 15.39
C ALA A 234 11.75 -9.09 16.86
N LEU A 235 10.87 -8.09 17.07
CA LEU A 235 10.40 -7.66 18.39
C LEU A 235 8.89 -7.91 18.57
N ASP A 236 8.32 -8.81 17.79
CA ASP A 236 6.89 -8.93 17.63
C ASP A 236 6.23 -9.92 18.58
N ALA A 237 6.48 -9.72 19.86
CA ALA A 237 5.73 -10.41 20.90
C ALA A 237 4.45 -9.64 21.23
N PRO A 238 3.30 -10.29 21.50
CA PRO A 238 2.02 -9.63 21.77
C PRO A 238 2.08 -8.58 22.89
N TRP A 239 2.90 -8.80 23.92
CA TRP A 239 3.06 -7.84 25.02
C TRP A 239 3.86 -6.59 24.66
N LEU A 240 4.44 -6.54 23.45
CA LEU A 240 5.16 -5.38 22.91
C LEU A 240 4.32 -4.54 21.93
N ASP A 241 3.08 -4.92 21.64
CA ASP A 241 2.23 -4.21 20.68
C ASP A 241 2.08 -2.72 21.03
N TRP A 242 2.08 -2.38 22.32
CA TRP A 242 2.03 -1.00 22.80
C TRP A 242 3.26 -0.14 22.40
N THR A 243 4.36 -0.76 21.99
CA THR A 243 5.58 -0.05 21.53
C THR A 243 5.55 0.30 20.06
N LYS A 244 4.54 -0.11 19.32
CA LYS A 244 4.47 0.01 17.85
C LYS A 244 4.16 1.44 17.35
N GLY A 245 4.02 2.42 18.24
CA GLY A 245 3.81 3.81 17.87
C GLY A 245 2.34 4.18 17.64
N ASP A 246 2.12 5.28 16.90
CA ASP A 246 0.81 5.87 16.66
C ASP A 246 0.14 5.19 15.45
N ARG A 247 -0.74 4.23 15.71
CA ARG A 247 -1.52 3.49 14.72
C ARG A 247 -2.92 4.06 14.66
N ARG A 248 -3.23 4.72 13.57
CA ARG A 248 -4.52 5.40 13.40
C ARG A 248 -4.92 5.48 11.94
N ILE A 249 -6.18 5.76 11.69
CA ILE A 249 -6.67 6.17 10.37
C ILE A 249 -6.75 7.70 10.36
N THR A 250 -6.09 8.32 9.39
CA THR A 250 -6.16 9.77 9.14
C THR A 250 -6.99 10.02 7.89
N VAL A 251 -8.06 10.81 8.02
CA VAL A 251 -8.90 11.21 6.89
C VAL A 251 -8.68 12.68 6.62
N VAL A 252 -8.34 13.04 5.41
CA VAL A 252 -8.12 14.42 5.00
C VAL A 252 -9.04 14.82 3.86
N ASP A 253 -9.28 16.11 3.74
CA ASP A 253 -9.84 16.71 2.54
C ASP A 253 -8.81 16.63 1.41
N ALA A 254 -9.21 16.12 0.25
CA ALA A 254 -8.28 15.80 -0.84
C ALA A 254 -7.80 17.03 -1.65
N ASP A 255 -8.40 18.19 -1.45
CA ASP A 255 -7.99 19.42 -2.13
C ASP A 255 -7.12 20.31 -1.25
N THR A 256 -7.45 20.38 0.04
CA THR A 256 -6.73 21.22 1.01
C THR A 256 -5.70 20.44 1.83
N PHE A 257 -5.78 19.11 1.84
CA PHE A 257 -4.98 18.20 2.66
C PHE A 257 -5.13 18.42 4.17
N ALA A 258 -6.16 19.16 4.56
CA ALA A 258 -6.47 19.41 5.96
C ALA A 258 -7.12 18.17 6.61
N PRO A 259 -6.74 17.80 7.84
CA PRO A 259 -7.36 16.71 8.56
C PRO A 259 -8.86 16.97 8.78
N VAL A 260 -9.70 16.00 8.41
CA VAL A 260 -11.15 16.00 8.63
C VAL A 260 -11.51 15.14 9.81
N LYS A 261 -10.88 13.97 9.92
CA LYS A 261 -11.12 13.00 10.98
C LYS A 261 -9.86 12.22 11.29
N VAL A 262 -9.67 11.89 12.55
CA VAL A 262 -8.70 10.91 13.02
C VAL A 262 -9.45 9.83 13.77
N ILE A 263 -9.22 8.57 13.42
CA ILE A 263 -9.90 7.42 14.04
C ILE A 263 -8.84 6.61 14.79
N ASP A 264 -9.01 6.50 16.08
CA ASP A 264 -8.26 5.59 16.93
C ASP A 264 -8.94 4.22 16.89
N MET A 265 -8.35 3.29 16.12
CA MET A 265 -8.94 1.96 15.96
C MET A 265 -8.83 1.12 17.23
N ARG A 266 -7.87 1.42 18.11
CA ARG A 266 -7.78 0.78 19.44
C ARG A 266 -9.05 1.04 20.25
N GLU A 267 -9.48 2.30 20.35
CA GLU A 267 -10.70 2.66 21.05
C GLU A 267 -11.95 1.95 20.46
N ARG A 268 -12.01 1.82 19.13
CA ARG A 268 -13.18 1.20 18.46
C ARG A 268 -13.22 -0.32 18.65
N LEU A 269 -12.06 -0.97 18.63
CA LEU A 269 -11.94 -2.40 18.91
C LEU A 269 -12.23 -2.70 20.39
N ASP A 270 -11.74 -1.88 21.32
CA ASP A 270 -11.99 -2.01 22.75
C ASP A 270 -13.48 -1.85 23.07
N ALA A 271 -14.14 -0.84 22.48
CA ALA A 271 -15.56 -0.61 22.63
C ALA A 271 -16.42 -1.77 22.09
N PHE A 272 -15.93 -2.47 21.08
CA PHE A 272 -16.56 -3.67 20.53
C PHE A 272 -16.27 -4.94 21.35
N GLY A 273 -15.34 -4.89 22.32
CA GLY A 273 -14.93 -6.04 23.14
C GLY A 273 -13.83 -6.90 22.50
N ARG A 274 -13.01 -6.33 21.60
CA ARG A 274 -11.90 -7.02 20.91
C ARG A 274 -10.56 -6.34 21.19
N SER A 275 -10.27 -6.12 22.47
CA SER A 275 -8.96 -5.62 22.94
C SER A 275 -7.79 -6.54 22.61
N ASP A 276 -8.08 -7.80 22.26
CA ASP A 276 -7.10 -8.82 21.85
C ASP A 276 -6.54 -8.59 20.46
N LEU A 277 -7.22 -7.81 19.61
CA LEU A 277 -6.78 -7.54 18.23
C LEU A 277 -5.78 -6.38 18.16
N SER A 278 -4.89 -6.46 17.20
CA SER A 278 -4.06 -5.31 16.81
C SER A 278 -4.93 -4.20 16.20
N ASP A 279 -4.57 -2.96 16.46
CA ASP A 279 -5.17 -1.75 15.87
C ASP A 279 -4.45 -1.30 14.59
N ALA A 280 -3.44 -2.04 14.15
CA ALA A 280 -2.75 -1.81 12.87
C ALA A 280 -3.63 -2.25 11.71
N VAL A 281 -4.37 -1.30 11.12
CA VAL A 281 -5.24 -1.54 9.95
C VAL A 281 -4.39 -1.82 8.74
N ARG A 282 -4.59 -2.99 8.13
CA ARG A 282 -3.94 -3.48 6.92
C ARG A 282 -4.82 -3.19 5.70
N PRO A 283 -4.66 -3.88 4.54
CA PRO A 283 -5.51 -3.64 3.38
C PRO A 283 -6.99 -3.58 3.71
N ALA A 284 -7.67 -2.64 3.08
CA ALA A 284 -9.05 -2.34 3.34
C ALA A 284 -9.85 -2.18 2.04
N ALA A 285 -11.16 -2.38 2.13
CA ALA A 285 -12.09 -2.17 1.03
C ALA A 285 -13.39 -1.53 1.56
N PHE A 286 -13.83 -0.47 0.89
CA PHE A 286 -15.14 0.11 1.16
C PHE A 286 -16.26 -0.67 0.46
N SER A 287 -17.46 -0.60 1.04
CA SER A 287 -18.68 -0.91 0.29
C SER A 287 -18.87 0.11 -0.84
N PRO A 288 -19.60 -0.23 -1.92
CA PRO A 288 -19.79 0.69 -3.05
C PRO A 288 -20.44 2.02 -2.70
N ASP A 289 -21.22 2.08 -1.61
CA ASP A 289 -21.85 3.27 -1.06
C ASP A 289 -20.99 3.99 0.01
N GLU A 290 -19.76 3.50 0.22
CA GLU A 290 -18.78 3.98 1.20
C GLU A 290 -19.29 4.03 2.66
N SER A 291 -20.43 3.43 2.95
CA SER A 291 -21.01 3.40 4.29
C SER A 291 -20.29 2.46 5.25
N THR A 292 -19.60 1.47 4.72
CA THR A 292 -18.93 0.41 5.49
C THR A 292 -17.50 0.20 5.01
N LEU A 293 -16.56 0.19 5.93
CA LEU A 293 -15.17 -0.18 5.68
C LEU A 293 -14.92 -1.59 6.20
N TYR A 294 -14.41 -2.45 5.35
CA TYR A 294 -13.88 -3.77 5.71
C TYR A 294 -12.36 -3.71 5.70
N PHE A 295 -11.71 -4.27 6.72
CA PHE A 295 -10.26 -4.27 6.80
C PHE A 295 -9.71 -5.46 7.55
N GLN A 296 -8.47 -5.77 7.27
CA GLN A 296 -7.66 -6.71 8.03
C GLN A 296 -6.82 -5.94 9.06
N VAL A 297 -6.37 -6.62 10.10
CA VAL A 297 -5.43 -6.07 11.09
C VAL A 297 -4.24 -7.01 11.26
N SER A 298 -3.10 -6.47 11.68
CA SER A 298 -1.90 -7.25 11.95
C SER A 298 -2.20 -8.43 12.86
N PHE A 299 -1.56 -9.58 12.59
CA PHE A 299 -1.60 -10.82 13.40
C PHE A 299 -2.95 -11.53 13.49
N PHE A 300 -3.95 -11.11 12.75
CA PHE A 300 -5.30 -11.68 12.80
C PHE A 300 -5.66 -12.41 11.49
N ASN A 301 -6.19 -13.63 11.64
CA ASN A 301 -6.74 -14.41 10.54
C ASN A 301 -8.21 -14.08 10.35
N GLY A 302 -8.50 -12.96 9.73
CA GLY A 302 -9.89 -12.52 9.57
C GLY A 302 -10.00 -11.08 9.08
N LEU A 303 -11.17 -10.52 9.31
CA LEU A 303 -11.48 -9.14 8.95
C LEU A 303 -12.42 -8.49 9.97
N VAL A 304 -12.42 -7.17 9.94
CA VAL A 304 -13.23 -6.28 10.76
C VAL A 304 -14.16 -5.50 9.85
N GLU A 305 -15.39 -5.33 10.25
CA GLU A 305 -16.37 -4.46 9.64
C GLU A 305 -16.57 -3.22 10.49
N TYR A 306 -16.53 -2.05 9.86
CA TYR A 306 -16.64 -0.76 10.51
C TYR A 306 -17.70 0.10 9.84
N ASP A 307 -18.66 0.60 10.62
CA ASP A 307 -19.68 1.55 10.24
C ASP A 307 -19.05 2.96 10.22
N VAL A 308 -18.94 3.54 9.03
CA VAL A 308 -18.25 4.82 8.83
C VAL A 308 -18.99 5.99 9.48
N ALA A 309 -20.33 6.02 9.35
CA ALA A 309 -21.17 7.07 9.91
C ALA A 309 -21.33 6.92 11.43
N GLY A 310 -21.50 5.68 11.90
CA GLY A 310 -21.62 5.36 13.32
C GLY A 310 -20.30 5.37 14.08
N ASP A 311 -19.17 5.46 13.38
CA ASP A 311 -17.81 5.49 13.92
C ASP A 311 -17.53 4.32 14.89
N ARG A 312 -17.88 3.11 14.49
CA ARG A 312 -17.81 1.93 15.35
C ARG A 312 -17.57 0.65 14.56
N VAL A 313 -16.89 -0.31 15.20
CA VAL A 313 -16.84 -1.69 14.73
C VAL A 313 -18.22 -2.32 14.91
N THR A 314 -18.69 -3.03 13.88
CA THR A 314 -20.02 -3.70 13.89
C THR A 314 -19.90 -5.21 13.87
N ARG A 315 -18.90 -5.76 13.20
CA ARG A 315 -18.65 -7.20 13.16
C ARG A 315 -17.15 -7.50 13.10
N VAL A 316 -16.77 -8.63 13.66
CA VAL A 316 -15.42 -9.21 13.53
C VAL A 316 -15.58 -10.66 13.09
N LYS A 317 -14.97 -11.02 11.97
CA LYS A 317 -14.99 -12.37 11.43
C LYS A 317 -13.62 -13.01 11.57
N THR A 318 -13.55 -14.09 12.32
CA THR A 318 -12.38 -14.98 12.31
C THR A 318 -12.54 -16.01 11.20
N LEU A 319 -11.51 -16.20 10.41
CA LEU A 319 -11.45 -17.16 9.31
C LEU A 319 -10.68 -18.42 9.72
N PRO A 320 -10.81 -19.53 8.99
CA PRO A 320 -10.09 -20.75 9.29
C PRO A 320 -8.57 -20.55 9.32
N LYS A 321 -7.91 -21.21 10.26
CA LYS A 321 -6.45 -21.28 10.34
C LYS A 321 -5.94 -22.50 9.58
N ASN A 322 -4.84 -22.34 8.85
CA ASN A 322 -4.07 -23.48 8.39
C ASN A 322 -3.29 -24.06 9.59
N PRO A 323 -3.52 -25.30 10.00
CA PRO A 323 -2.83 -25.89 11.15
C PRO A 323 -1.32 -26.07 10.95
N ALA A 324 -0.84 -25.99 9.71
CA ALA A 324 0.60 -26.06 9.39
C ALA A 324 1.31 -24.71 9.61
N THR A 325 0.55 -23.59 9.70
CA THR A 325 1.14 -22.26 9.92
C THR A 325 1.68 -22.16 11.36
N SER A 326 2.94 -21.74 11.47
CA SER A 326 3.56 -21.44 12.76
C SER A 326 2.79 -20.34 13.48
N GLU A 327 2.58 -20.47 14.79
CA GLU A 327 2.05 -19.39 15.63
C GLU A 327 3.17 -18.43 16.09
N ASP A 328 4.42 -18.66 15.69
CA ASP A 328 5.51 -17.71 15.89
C ASP A 328 5.39 -16.53 14.90
N ARG A 329 4.95 -15.40 15.40
CA ARG A 329 4.73 -14.17 14.64
C ARG A 329 5.98 -13.66 13.92
N THR A 330 7.18 -13.98 14.41
CA THR A 330 8.44 -13.58 13.79
C THR A 330 8.70 -14.26 12.45
N THR A 331 7.94 -15.30 12.14
CA THR A 331 8.00 -16.02 10.86
C THR A 331 6.95 -15.54 9.85
N TRP A 332 6.11 -14.57 10.23
CA TRP A 332 5.03 -14.09 9.38
C TRP A 332 5.49 -12.93 8.49
N VAL A 333 5.01 -12.92 7.27
CA VAL A 333 5.30 -11.86 6.30
C VAL A 333 4.74 -10.53 6.83
N ASN A 334 5.61 -9.56 7.04
CA ASN A 334 5.25 -8.19 7.42
C ASN A 334 4.18 -8.10 8.53
N ASP A 335 4.29 -8.92 9.57
CA ASP A 335 3.34 -8.97 10.69
C ASP A 335 1.90 -9.33 10.28
N SER A 336 1.70 -9.80 9.06
CA SER A 336 0.38 -10.10 8.53
C SER A 336 0.10 -11.59 8.59
N ARG A 337 -1.00 -11.98 9.22
CA ARG A 337 -1.54 -13.31 9.01
C ARG A 337 -2.36 -13.36 7.71
N HIS A 338 -3.19 -12.34 7.49
CA HIS A 338 -3.93 -12.11 6.26
C HIS A 338 -3.59 -10.73 5.69
N HIS A 339 -3.40 -10.63 4.36
CA HIS A 339 -3.00 -9.38 3.70
C HIS A 339 -3.50 -9.31 2.27
N GLY A 340 -4.76 -8.96 2.10
CA GLY A 340 -5.40 -8.75 0.81
C GLY A 340 -6.91 -8.84 0.94
N LEU A 341 -7.60 -7.79 0.55
CA LEU A 341 -9.04 -7.68 0.64
C LEU A 341 -9.58 -6.91 -0.57
N ALA A 342 -10.61 -7.46 -1.20
CA ALA A 342 -11.34 -6.79 -2.28
C ALA A 342 -12.84 -6.97 -2.12
N MET A 343 -13.61 -5.93 -2.48
CA MET A 343 -15.06 -5.94 -2.54
C MET A 343 -15.52 -6.16 -3.98
N SER A 344 -16.49 -7.05 -4.20
CA SER A 344 -17.14 -7.17 -5.51
C SER A 344 -17.84 -5.87 -5.91
N PRO A 345 -17.94 -5.54 -7.20
CA PRO A 345 -18.61 -4.32 -7.64
C PRO A 345 -20.09 -4.23 -7.23
N ALA A 346 -20.75 -5.37 -7.09
CA ALA A 346 -22.12 -5.44 -6.58
C ALA A 346 -22.21 -5.19 -5.07
N GLY A 347 -21.07 -5.20 -4.37
CA GLY A 347 -21.01 -5.00 -2.91
C GLY A 347 -21.55 -6.17 -2.09
N ASP A 348 -21.72 -7.34 -2.68
CA ASP A 348 -22.31 -8.51 -2.03
C ASP A 348 -21.29 -9.57 -1.62
N ARG A 349 -20.04 -9.46 -2.11
CA ARG A 349 -18.94 -10.40 -1.85
C ARG A 349 -17.68 -9.69 -1.40
N LEU A 350 -16.94 -10.36 -0.53
CA LEU A 350 -15.60 -9.97 -0.09
C LEU A 350 -14.62 -11.08 -0.46
N CYS A 351 -13.55 -10.74 -1.14
CA CYS A 351 -12.45 -11.66 -1.39
C CYS A 351 -11.32 -11.40 -0.40
N VAL A 352 -10.80 -12.44 0.22
CA VAL A 352 -9.77 -12.37 1.26
C VAL A 352 -8.59 -13.25 0.88
N ALA A 353 -7.39 -12.69 0.95
CA ALA A 353 -6.13 -13.39 0.85
C ALA A 353 -5.58 -13.71 2.25
N GLY A 354 -5.51 -14.99 2.58
CA GLY A 354 -4.99 -15.51 3.85
C GLY A 354 -3.52 -15.87 3.74
N THR A 355 -2.65 -14.86 3.75
CA THR A 355 -1.23 -14.92 3.39
C THR A 355 -0.47 -16.04 4.08
N MET A 356 -0.55 -16.11 5.41
CA MET A 356 0.16 -17.15 6.17
C MET A 356 -0.65 -18.43 6.34
N ASP A 357 -1.93 -18.40 5.99
CA ASP A 357 -2.81 -19.58 6.04
C ASP A 357 -2.92 -20.29 4.68
N ASP A 358 -2.16 -19.82 3.65
CA ASP A 358 -2.01 -20.42 2.33
C ASP A 358 -3.34 -20.74 1.63
N TYR A 359 -4.29 -19.81 1.71
CA TYR A 359 -5.53 -19.89 0.98
C TYR A 359 -6.11 -18.50 0.66
N ALA A 360 -7.01 -18.48 -0.28
CA ALA A 360 -7.93 -17.37 -0.46
C ALA A 360 -9.39 -17.86 -0.41
N THR A 361 -10.30 -16.96 -0.10
CA THR A 361 -11.73 -17.29 -0.03
C THR A 361 -12.58 -16.09 -0.39
N VAL A 362 -13.81 -16.36 -0.84
CA VAL A 362 -14.83 -15.33 -1.08
C VAL A 362 -15.91 -15.49 -0.01
N LEU A 363 -16.21 -14.41 0.69
CA LEU A 363 -17.26 -14.37 1.70
C LEU A 363 -18.54 -13.74 1.15
N ASP A 364 -19.68 -14.20 1.63
CA ASP A 364 -20.94 -13.46 1.52
C ASP A 364 -20.91 -12.26 2.48
N ARG A 365 -21.07 -11.03 1.96
CA ARG A 365 -20.98 -9.81 2.79
C ARG A 365 -22.05 -9.75 3.86
N SER A 366 -23.25 -10.20 3.57
CA SER A 366 -24.39 -10.07 4.49
C SER A 366 -24.21 -10.92 5.76
N THR A 367 -23.64 -12.10 5.62
CA THR A 367 -23.44 -13.09 6.70
C THR A 367 -22.01 -13.18 7.18
N LEU A 368 -21.04 -12.70 6.41
CA LEU A 368 -19.59 -12.95 6.53
C LEU A 368 -19.24 -14.44 6.54
N GLN A 369 -20.11 -15.28 5.95
CA GLN A 369 -19.82 -16.70 5.79
C GLN A 369 -18.84 -16.90 4.64
N GLU A 370 -17.72 -17.56 4.93
CA GLU A 370 -16.74 -17.95 3.93
C GLU A 370 -17.27 -19.04 2.98
N GLY A 371 -16.91 -18.90 1.71
CA GLY A 371 -17.07 -19.94 0.70
C GLY A 371 -15.95 -20.99 0.75
N PRO A 372 -15.73 -21.72 -0.34
CA PRO A 372 -14.62 -22.67 -0.44
C PRO A 372 -13.27 -21.99 -0.17
N LEU A 373 -12.40 -22.67 0.60
CA LEU A 373 -11.00 -22.26 0.72
C LEU A 373 -10.25 -22.70 -0.53
N VAL A 374 -9.74 -21.74 -1.29
CA VAL A 374 -8.92 -22.00 -2.49
C VAL A 374 -7.45 -22.01 -2.05
N PRO A 375 -6.76 -23.16 -2.14
CA PRO A 375 -5.33 -23.22 -1.82
C PRO A 375 -4.53 -22.22 -2.67
N ALA A 376 -3.66 -21.47 -2.05
CA ALA A 376 -2.81 -20.46 -2.68
C ALA A 376 -1.52 -20.29 -1.84
N SER A 377 -0.38 -20.14 -2.48
CA SER A 377 0.90 -20.02 -1.77
C SER A 377 1.18 -18.58 -1.41
N LYS A 378 1.18 -18.27 -0.11
CA LYS A 378 1.35 -16.91 0.42
C LYS A 378 0.55 -15.87 -0.39
N PRO A 379 -0.79 -16.01 -0.52
CA PRO A 379 -1.58 -15.02 -1.26
C PRO A 379 -1.46 -13.66 -0.58
N TYR A 380 -1.04 -12.64 -1.33
CA TYR A 380 -0.67 -11.36 -0.73
C TYR A 380 -1.66 -10.23 -1.01
N TRP A 381 -2.21 -10.16 -2.22
CA TRP A 381 -3.13 -9.12 -2.61
C TRP A 381 -4.39 -9.68 -3.24
N ALA A 382 -5.47 -8.93 -3.16
CA ALA A 382 -6.73 -9.24 -3.83
C ALA A 382 -7.22 -8.01 -4.61
N THR A 383 -7.66 -8.24 -5.84
CA THR A 383 -8.21 -7.19 -6.73
C THR A 383 -9.37 -7.75 -7.53
N VAL A 384 -10.25 -6.88 -8.03
CA VAL A 384 -11.39 -7.26 -8.87
C VAL A 384 -10.95 -7.34 -10.31
N SER A 385 -11.38 -8.38 -11.06
CA SER A 385 -11.18 -8.48 -12.52
C SER A 385 -11.89 -7.35 -13.27
N GLY A 386 -11.45 -7.03 -14.50
CA GLY A 386 -12.02 -5.93 -15.28
C GLY A 386 -13.52 -6.09 -15.59
N ASP A 387 -14.02 -7.31 -15.67
CA ASP A 387 -15.46 -7.59 -15.84
C ASP A 387 -16.23 -7.69 -14.51
N GLY A 388 -15.55 -7.47 -13.38
CA GLY A 388 -16.15 -7.52 -12.05
C GLY A 388 -16.56 -8.90 -11.55
N LYS A 389 -16.27 -9.99 -12.29
CA LYS A 389 -16.78 -11.32 -11.97
C LYS A 389 -15.84 -12.15 -11.12
N ALA A 390 -14.57 -11.83 -11.09
CA ALA A 390 -13.57 -12.58 -10.35
C ALA A 390 -12.75 -11.71 -9.41
N CYS A 391 -12.32 -12.30 -8.32
CA CYS A 391 -11.21 -11.83 -7.51
C CYS A 391 -9.91 -12.38 -8.10
N VAL A 392 -8.96 -11.53 -8.35
CA VAL A 392 -7.61 -11.89 -8.80
C VAL A 392 -6.65 -11.70 -7.64
N ILE A 393 -5.93 -12.77 -7.30
CA ILE A 393 -5.03 -12.84 -6.16
C ILE A 393 -3.61 -12.99 -6.66
N SER A 394 -2.67 -12.21 -6.10
CA SER A 394 -1.25 -12.52 -6.24
C SER A 394 -0.84 -13.60 -5.25
N GLU A 395 -0.07 -14.57 -5.70
CA GLU A 395 0.52 -15.63 -4.87
C GLU A 395 2.03 -15.42 -4.82
N SER A 396 2.50 -14.66 -3.82
CA SER A 396 3.92 -14.27 -3.70
C SER A 396 4.84 -15.45 -3.41
N GLY A 397 4.31 -16.57 -2.89
CA GLY A 397 5.08 -17.79 -2.68
C GLY A 397 5.12 -18.75 -3.86
N ALA A 398 4.46 -18.42 -4.99
CA ALA A 398 4.37 -19.29 -6.17
C ALA A 398 4.59 -18.55 -7.49
N ASP A 399 4.95 -17.26 -7.47
CA ASP A 399 5.20 -16.44 -8.66
C ASP A 399 4.08 -16.50 -9.69
N GLN A 400 2.84 -16.39 -9.20
CA GLN A 400 1.65 -16.46 -10.06
C GLN A 400 0.53 -15.54 -9.57
N VAL A 401 -0.43 -15.31 -10.43
CA VAL A 401 -1.76 -14.77 -10.08
C VAL A 401 -2.83 -15.81 -10.33
N THR A 402 -3.85 -15.81 -9.46
CA THR A 402 -4.97 -16.76 -9.52
C THR A 402 -6.29 -15.99 -9.53
N ALA A 403 -7.22 -16.38 -10.43
CA ALA A 403 -8.58 -15.86 -10.45
C ALA A 403 -9.53 -16.80 -9.68
N ILE A 404 -10.41 -16.20 -8.88
CA ILE A 404 -11.47 -16.86 -8.13
C ILE A 404 -12.80 -16.20 -8.50
N ASP A 405 -13.74 -16.96 -9.02
CA ASP A 405 -15.06 -16.46 -9.39
C ASP A 405 -15.86 -16.04 -8.16
N PHE A 406 -16.40 -14.83 -8.16
CA PHE A 406 -17.14 -14.29 -7.01
C PHE A 406 -18.44 -15.03 -6.71
N ALA A 407 -19.10 -15.57 -7.72
CA ALA A 407 -20.38 -16.24 -7.53
C ALA A 407 -20.22 -17.63 -6.90
N THR A 408 -19.18 -18.35 -7.29
CA THR A 408 -18.97 -19.75 -6.86
C THR A 408 -17.89 -19.92 -5.80
N GLY A 409 -17.02 -18.91 -5.60
CA GLY A 409 -15.85 -18.97 -4.73
C GLY A 409 -14.80 -19.97 -5.20
N ARG A 410 -14.79 -20.35 -6.49
CA ARG A 410 -13.89 -21.37 -7.04
C ARG A 410 -12.83 -20.75 -7.94
N LYS A 411 -11.64 -21.34 -7.91
CA LYS A 411 -10.55 -21.02 -8.85
C LYS A 411 -11.00 -21.27 -10.28
N THR A 412 -10.79 -20.27 -11.16
CA THR A 412 -11.09 -20.34 -12.59
C THR A 412 -9.84 -20.42 -13.46
N GLY A 413 -8.71 -19.95 -12.96
CA GLY A 413 -7.44 -20.01 -13.68
C GLY A 413 -6.28 -19.44 -12.87
N SER A 414 -5.06 -19.62 -13.38
CA SER A 414 -3.86 -18.96 -12.88
C SER A 414 -2.85 -18.75 -14.00
N VAL A 415 -1.99 -17.75 -13.86
CA VAL A 415 -0.94 -17.44 -14.81
C VAL A 415 0.37 -17.17 -14.06
N PRO A 416 1.52 -17.72 -14.52
CA PRO A 416 2.81 -17.41 -13.95
C PRO A 416 3.21 -15.96 -14.30
N VAL A 417 3.87 -15.28 -13.34
CA VAL A 417 4.39 -13.93 -13.43
C VAL A 417 5.84 -13.87 -12.96
N GLY A 418 6.39 -12.70 -12.66
CA GLY A 418 7.73 -12.58 -12.12
C GLY A 418 7.80 -12.88 -10.63
N ASP A 419 8.98 -12.60 -10.04
CA ASP A 419 9.35 -13.02 -8.69
C ASP A 419 8.61 -12.20 -7.61
N HIS A 420 7.97 -12.90 -6.70
CA HIS A 420 7.27 -12.37 -5.54
C HIS A 420 6.20 -11.31 -5.90
N PRO A 421 5.15 -11.69 -6.68
CA PRO A 421 4.09 -10.74 -7.05
C PRO A 421 3.35 -10.26 -5.81
N GLN A 422 3.20 -8.94 -5.68
CA GLN A 422 2.45 -8.33 -4.59
C GLN A 422 1.19 -7.64 -5.11
N ARG A 423 1.27 -6.42 -5.59
CA ARG A 423 0.09 -5.67 -6.05
C ARG A 423 -0.37 -6.10 -7.43
N VAL A 424 -1.68 -6.16 -7.57
CA VAL A 424 -2.36 -6.31 -8.86
C VAL A 424 -3.31 -5.14 -9.02
N ARG A 425 -3.17 -4.36 -10.09
CA ARG A 425 -3.99 -3.16 -10.33
C ARG A 425 -4.57 -3.16 -11.73
N LEU A 426 -5.83 -2.76 -11.86
CA LEU A 426 -6.41 -2.44 -13.16
C LEU A 426 -5.75 -1.19 -13.74
N GLY A 427 -5.63 -1.15 -15.04
CA GLY A 427 -5.09 -0.03 -15.80
C GLY A 427 -5.40 -0.16 -17.27
N HIS A 428 -4.90 0.77 -18.07
CA HIS A 428 -5.14 0.83 -19.50
C HIS A 428 -3.85 0.90 -20.28
N VAL A 429 -3.82 0.26 -21.43
CA VAL A 429 -2.75 0.36 -22.43
C VAL A 429 -3.36 0.51 -23.82
N PRO A 430 -2.63 1.07 -24.82
CA PRO A 430 -3.08 1.01 -26.21
C PRO A 430 -3.40 -0.42 -26.64
N VAL A 431 -4.44 -0.60 -27.46
CA VAL A 431 -4.92 -1.95 -27.84
C VAL A 431 -3.86 -2.82 -28.53
N ASP A 432 -2.90 -2.19 -29.20
CA ASP A 432 -1.78 -2.84 -29.89
C ASP A 432 -0.51 -2.97 -29.05
N TRP A 433 -0.53 -2.48 -27.82
CA TRP A 433 0.63 -2.56 -26.92
C TRP A 433 0.92 -4.02 -26.52
N THR A 434 2.20 -4.43 -26.64
CA THR A 434 2.68 -5.78 -26.30
C THR A 434 3.95 -5.76 -25.43
N GLY A 435 4.35 -4.57 -25.00
CA GLY A 435 5.57 -4.29 -24.24
C GLY A 435 6.27 -3.04 -24.77
N PRO A 436 7.23 -2.48 -24.01
CA PRO A 436 8.08 -1.40 -24.50
C PRO A 436 8.88 -1.82 -25.72
N ALA A 437 9.10 -0.89 -26.66
CA ALA A 437 9.93 -1.14 -27.84
C ALA A 437 11.39 -1.38 -27.42
N GLY A 438 11.90 -2.58 -27.67
CA GLY A 438 13.30 -2.95 -27.37
C GLY A 438 13.51 -3.74 -26.08
N GLY A 439 12.42 -4.23 -25.44
CA GLY A 439 12.44 -5.16 -24.30
C GLY A 439 12.62 -6.61 -24.73
#